data_a8c0ad5bf5dbb7576c60318f6c7b2ec9
#
_entry.id   a8c0ad5bf5dbb7576c60318f6c7b2ec9
#
_cell.length_a   1.000
_cell.length_b   1.000
_cell.length_c   1.000
_cell.angle_alpha   90.00
_cell.angle_beta   90.00
_cell.angle_gamma   90.00
#
_symmetry.space_group_name_H-M   'P 1'
#
loop_
_entity.id
_entity.type
_entity.pdbx_description
1 polymer ?
#
loop_
_entity_poly.entity_id
_entity_poly.type
_entity_poly.pdbx_seq_one_letter_code
_entity_poly.pdbx_strand_id
1 'polypeptide(L)'
;IEENGKTYTVENKADVGFINAAQKGSLKIVKTSSDGKVEGFSFRVTGVDYDQTFKTDKNGEIVIEGLRIGDYTVSEVSDKVSAGYILPADKQATVKVDATTIVQMHNEFRDTPKTGDDFNLGLWVSLAALSVIGAGVLGFVGYKNRKKKKED
;
A
#
# COMPACT_ATOMS: atom_id res chain seq x y z
N ILE A 1 15.20 11.87 -65.28
CA ILE A 1 15.99 10.68 -65.58
C ILE A 1 15.48 10.12 -66.87
N GLU A 2 16.34 9.95 -67.85
CA GLU A 2 16.02 9.28 -69.11
C GLU A 2 16.49 7.83 -69.08
N GLU A 3 15.60 6.93 -69.31
CA GLU A 3 15.90 5.53 -69.50
C GLU A 3 15.09 5.02 -70.68
N ASN A 4 15.79 4.41 -71.67
CA ASN A 4 15.17 3.86 -72.91
C ASN A 4 14.32 4.87 -73.71
N GLY A 5 14.74 6.14 -73.83
CA GLY A 5 14.07 7.15 -74.61
C GLY A 5 12.73 7.63 -74.05
N LYS A 6 12.44 7.33 -72.78
CA LYS A 6 11.29 7.86 -72.04
C LYS A 6 11.76 8.80 -70.96
N THR A 7 11.21 10.05 -70.97
CA THR A 7 11.44 11.05 -69.95
C THR A 7 10.50 10.80 -68.79
N TYR A 8 11.05 10.44 -67.63
CA TYR A 8 10.29 10.36 -66.37
C TYR A 8 10.45 11.67 -65.61
N THR A 9 9.36 12.38 -65.43
CA THR A 9 9.31 13.54 -64.53
C THR A 9 9.18 13.00 -63.10
N VAL A 10 10.24 13.09 -62.33
CA VAL A 10 10.14 12.85 -60.89
C VAL A 10 9.51 14.11 -60.30
N GLU A 11 8.20 14.09 -60.07
CA GLU A 11 7.58 15.09 -59.22
C GLU A 11 8.14 14.86 -57.82
N ASN A 12 8.95 15.82 -57.37
CA ASN A 12 9.36 15.90 -55.99
C ASN A 12 8.08 16.21 -55.19
N LYS A 13 7.35 15.19 -54.77
CA LYS A 13 6.32 15.37 -53.72
C LYS A 13 7.06 15.80 -52.49
N ALA A 14 7.25 17.11 -52.40
CA ALA A 14 7.75 17.77 -51.23
C ALA A 14 6.95 17.26 -50.02
N ASP A 15 7.66 16.91 -48.97
CA ASP A 15 7.22 16.74 -47.60
C ASP A 15 6.02 15.81 -47.37
N VAL A 16 6.27 14.51 -47.45
CA VAL A 16 5.56 13.64 -46.53
C VAL A 16 6.22 13.85 -45.17
N GLY A 17 5.84 14.91 -44.50
CA GLY A 17 6.21 15.12 -43.12
C GLY A 17 5.64 13.96 -42.29
N PHE A 18 6.47 12.99 -41.95
CA PHE A 18 6.11 11.98 -40.94
C PHE A 18 6.05 12.69 -39.61
N ILE A 19 4.85 13.12 -39.20
CA ILE A 19 4.60 13.58 -37.85
C ILE A 19 4.58 12.31 -36.98
N ASN A 20 5.71 11.96 -36.38
CA ASN A 20 5.77 10.98 -35.33
C ASN A 20 5.10 11.55 -34.07
N ALA A 21 3.78 11.53 -34.00
CA ALA A 21 3.06 11.79 -32.79
C ALA A 21 3.34 10.64 -31.82
N ALA A 22 4.02 10.93 -30.70
CA ALA A 22 4.22 9.94 -29.67
C ALA A 22 2.86 9.46 -29.17
N GLN A 23 2.63 8.15 -29.25
CA GLN A 23 1.41 7.54 -28.73
C GLN A 23 1.36 7.70 -27.22
N LYS A 24 0.23 8.14 -26.70
CA LYS A 24 0.02 8.48 -25.31
C LYS A 24 -1.20 7.79 -24.76
N GLY A 25 -1.21 7.60 -23.44
CA GLY A 25 -2.33 7.12 -22.67
C GLY A 25 -2.39 7.79 -21.31
N SER A 26 -3.20 7.26 -20.40
CA SER A 26 -3.39 7.79 -19.07
C SER A 26 -3.25 6.70 -18.00
N LEU A 27 -2.86 7.12 -16.81
CA LEU A 27 -2.80 6.28 -15.61
C LEU A 27 -3.68 6.89 -14.53
N LYS A 28 -4.56 6.10 -13.93
CA LYS A 28 -5.37 6.49 -12.79
C LYS A 28 -4.99 5.62 -11.59
N ILE A 29 -4.58 6.26 -10.50
CA ILE A 29 -4.35 5.59 -9.22
C ILE A 29 -5.59 5.81 -8.35
N VAL A 30 -6.10 4.73 -7.76
CA VAL A 30 -7.23 4.76 -6.83
C VAL A 30 -6.76 4.22 -5.49
N LYS A 31 -6.76 5.09 -4.49
CA LYS A 31 -6.35 4.79 -3.12
C LYS A 31 -7.54 4.41 -2.26
N THR A 32 -7.38 3.34 -1.49
CA THR A 32 -8.30 2.94 -0.42
C THR A 32 -7.51 2.65 0.86
N SER A 33 -8.18 2.68 2.01
CA SER A 33 -7.60 2.28 3.29
C SER A 33 -8.65 1.63 4.19
N SER A 34 -8.21 0.83 5.15
CA SER A 34 -9.09 0.14 6.11
C SER A 34 -9.84 1.11 7.04
N ASP A 35 -9.30 2.32 7.29
CA ASP A 35 -9.92 3.37 8.11
C ASP A 35 -10.70 4.42 7.28
N GLY A 36 -10.75 4.25 5.95
CA GLY A 36 -11.46 5.13 5.02
C GLY A 36 -10.73 6.41 4.66
N LYS A 37 -9.53 6.69 5.17
CA LYS A 37 -8.73 7.85 4.76
C LYS A 37 -8.06 7.60 3.42
N VAL A 38 -8.23 8.54 2.50
CA VAL A 38 -7.73 8.40 1.11
C VAL A 38 -6.98 9.63 0.59
N GLU A 39 -7.15 10.80 1.22
CA GLU A 39 -6.57 12.08 0.80
C GLU A 39 -5.13 12.25 1.28
N GLY A 40 -4.29 12.84 0.43
CA GLY A 40 -2.95 13.31 0.76
C GLY A 40 -1.85 12.25 0.74
N PHE A 41 -2.14 11.00 0.38
CA PHE A 41 -1.12 9.96 0.23
C PHE A 41 -0.25 10.22 -0.99
N SER A 42 1.06 10.06 -0.82
CA SER A 42 2.04 10.33 -1.86
C SER A 42 2.39 9.08 -2.64
N PHE A 43 2.33 9.16 -3.97
CA PHE A 43 2.69 8.07 -4.88
C PHE A 43 3.76 8.55 -5.86
N ARG A 44 4.85 7.81 -5.98
CA ARG A 44 5.87 7.99 -7.01
C ARG A 44 5.54 7.08 -8.18
N VAL A 45 5.53 7.65 -9.37
CA VAL A 45 5.32 6.95 -10.63
C VAL A 45 6.59 7.04 -11.44
N THR A 46 7.18 5.89 -11.75
CA THR A 46 8.40 5.78 -12.55
C THR A 46 8.13 4.94 -13.79
N GLY A 47 8.76 5.26 -14.90
CA GLY A 47 8.61 4.53 -16.16
C GLY A 47 9.42 5.16 -17.27
N VAL A 48 9.00 4.98 -18.52
CA VAL A 48 9.71 5.41 -19.73
C VAL A 48 9.99 6.93 -19.70
N ASP A 49 11.21 7.31 -19.37
CA ASP A 49 11.68 8.70 -19.21
C ASP A 49 10.77 9.52 -18.26
N TYR A 50 10.25 8.88 -17.20
CA TYR A 50 9.27 9.48 -16.31
C TYR A 50 9.58 9.12 -14.84
N ASP A 51 9.62 10.14 -13.98
CA ASP A 51 9.77 9.98 -12.54
C ASP A 51 9.16 11.19 -11.84
N GLN A 52 7.95 11.02 -11.32
CA GLN A 52 7.24 12.09 -10.61
C GLN A 52 6.47 11.55 -9.41
N THR A 53 6.23 12.43 -8.44
CA THR A 53 5.46 12.13 -7.24
C THR A 53 4.20 12.99 -7.19
N PHE A 54 3.07 12.35 -6.88
CA PHE A 54 1.74 12.94 -6.82
C PHE A 54 1.11 12.68 -5.47
N LYS A 55 0.11 13.48 -5.11
CA LYS A 55 -0.72 13.24 -3.93
C LYS A 55 -2.16 12.95 -4.33
N THR A 56 -2.79 12.03 -3.59
CA THR A 56 -4.21 11.73 -3.78
C THR A 56 -5.08 12.92 -3.38
N ASP A 57 -6.14 13.11 -4.14
CA ASP A 57 -7.18 14.09 -3.86
C ASP A 57 -8.16 13.61 -2.77
N LYS A 58 -9.24 14.35 -2.54
CA LYS A 58 -10.30 14.04 -1.57
C LYS A 58 -11.02 12.73 -1.84
N ASN A 59 -11.02 12.27 -3.10
CA ASN A 59 -11.62 11.02 -3.52
C ASN A 59 -10.62 9.85 -3.45
N GLY A 60 -9.38 10.13 -3.11
CA GLY A 60 -8.29 9.15 -3.13
C GLY A 60 -7.76 8.88 -4.54
N GLU A 61 -7.92 9.81 -5.46
CA GLU A 61 -7.58 9.61 -6.86
C GLU A 61 -6.38 10.45 -7.29
N ILE A 62 -5.59 9.90 -8.21
CA ILE A 62 -4.57 10.61 -8.99
C ILE A 62 -4.83 10.26 -10.46
N VAL A 63 -4.96 11.25 -11.32
CA VAL A 63 -5.10 11.06 -12.77
C VAL A 63 -3.89 11.71 -13.46
N ILE A 64 -3.16 10.92 -14.24
CA ILE A 64 -1.99 11.36 -14.99
C ILE A 64 -2.28 11.11 -16.47
N GLU A 65 -2.40 12.20 -17.22
CA GLU A 65 -2.68 12.15 -18.65
C GLU A 65 -1.42 12.36 -19.49
N GLY A 66 -1.47 11.95 -20.72
CA GLY A 66 -0.41 12.22 -21.71
C GLY A 66 0.88 11.44 -21.45
N LEU A 67 0.83 10.34 -20.72
CA LEU A 67 1.95 9.44 -20.53
C LEU A 67 2.31 8.71 -21.83
N ARG A 68 3.60 8.48 -22.08
CA ARG A 68 4.04 7.61 -23.18
C ARG A 68 3.55 6.19 -22.90
N ILE A 69 3.23 5.45 -23.96
CA ILE A 69 2.90 4.03 -23.82
C ILE A 69 4.11 3.24 -23.31
N GLY A 70 3.87 2.27 -22.45
CA GLY A 70 4.90 1.42 -21.86
C GLY A 70 4.59 1.07 -20.41
N ASP A 71 5.58 0.48 -19.76
CA ASP A 71 5.44 0.00 -18.38
C ASP A 71 5.86 1.06 -17.38
N TYR A 72 5.05 1.19 -16.34
CA TYR A 72 5.24 2.10 -15.22
C TYR A 72 5.17 1.35 -13.90
N THR A 73 5.91 1.82 -12.92
CA THR A 73 5.84 1.35 -11.54
C THR A 73 5.20 2.41 -10.67
N VAL A 74 4.21 2.03 -9.88
CA VAL A 74 3.54 2.88 -8.91
C VAL A 74 3.94 2.42 -7.52
N SER A 75 4.62 3.30 -6.77
CA SER A 75 5.11 3.06 -5.41
C SER A 75 4.53 4.07 -4.45
N GLU A 76 4.04 3.63 -3.29
CA GLU A 76 3.63 4.57 -2.25
C GLU A 76 4.85 5.08 -1.48
N VAL A 77 4.91 6.40 -1.30
CA VAL A 77 6.02 7.05 -0.58
C VAL A 77 5.67 7.14 0.90
N SER A 78 6.57 6.65 1.75
CA SER A 78 6.43 6.80 3.19
C SER A 78 6.60 8.26 3.61
N ASP A 79 5.54 8.84 4.17
CA ASP A 79 5.52 10.20 4.67
C ASP A 79 4.68 10.31 5.96
N LYS A 80 4.43 11.53 6.42
CA LYS A 80 3.65 11.76 7.66
C LYS A 80 2.20 11.26 7.55
N VAL A 81 1.61 11.24 6.34
CA VAL A 81 0.23 10.78 6.11
C VAL A 81 0.18 9.26 6.18
N SER A 82 1.15 8.59 5.59
CA SER A 82 1.23 7.13 5.52
C SER A 82 1.89 6.48 6.75
N ALA A 83 2.45 7.26 7.71
CA ALA A 83 3.22 6.75 8.85
C ALA A 83 2.46 5.73 9.73
N GLY A 84 1.13 5.83 9.79
CA GLY A 84 0.27 4.91 10.55
C GLY A 84 -0.20 3.68 9.79
N TYR A 85 0.29 3.45 8.57
CA TYR A 85 -0.21 2.39 7.69
C TYR A 85 0.86 1.35 7.36
N ILE A 86 0.38 0.19 6.95
CA ILE A 86 1.20 -0.81 6.26
C ILE A 86 1.16 -0.45 4.78
N LEU A 87 2.31 -0.09 4.22
CA LEU A 87 2.41 0.29 2.82
C LEU A 87 2.25 -0.95 1.93
N PRO A 88 1.47 -0.86 0.85
CA PRO A 88 1.36 -1.95 -0.11
C PRO A 88 2.65 -2.10 -0.91
N ALA A 89 2.82 -3.27 -1.52
CA ALA A 89 3.88 -3.49 -2.48
C ALA A 89 3.68 -2.62 -3.73
N ASP A 90 4.79 -2.30 -4.41
CA ASP A 90 4.80 -1.59 -5.68
C ASP A 90 3.95 -2.34 -6.73
N LYS A 91 3.24 -1.60 -7.56
CA LYS A 91 2.44 -2.16 -8.64
C LYS A 91 2.95 -1.73 -10.01
N GLN A 92 2.99 -2.71 -10.89
CA GLN A 92 3.29 -2.49 -12.30
C GLN A 92 2.01 -2.14 -13.06
N ALA A 93 2.12 -1.21 -14.02
CA ALA A 93 1.03 -0.76 -14.86
C ALA A 93 1.51 -0.53 -16.28
N THR A 94 0.85 -1.13 -17.27
CA THR A 94 1.14 -0.89 -18.69
C THR A 94 0.18 0.15 -19.23
N VAL A 95 0.71 1.31 -19.62
CA VAL A 95 -0.06 2.39 -20.27
C VAL A 95 -0.20 2.07 -21.75
N LYS A 96 -1.45 2.05 -22.23
CA LYS A 96 -1.82 1.77 -23.63
C LYS A 96 -2.31 3.03 -24.32
N VAL A 97 -2.24 3.01 -25.65
CA VAL A 97 -2.71 4.12 -26.52
C VAL A 97 -4.18 4.44 -26.24
N ASP A 98 -4.47 5.71 -26.08
CA ASP A 98 -5.84 6.27 -25.93
C ASP A 98 -6.67 5.55 -24.85
N ALA A 99 -6.00 4.95 -23.86
CA ALA A 99 -6.64 4.23 -22.78
C ALA A 99 -6.18 4.72 -21.41
N THR A 100 -7.04 4.56 -20.40
CA THR A 100 -6.71 4.82 -19.00
C THR A 100 -6.44 3.49 -18.30
N THR A 101 -5.21 3.28 -17.83
CA THR A 101 -4.85 2.15 -16.98
C THR A 101 -5.15 2.49 -15.53
N ILE A 102 -5.89 1.63 -14.81
CA ILE A 102 -6.27 1.85 -13.41
C ILE A 102 -5.41 0.99 -12.49
N VAL A 103 -4.79 1.62 -11.48
CA VAL A 103 -4.04 0.95 -10.41
C VAL A 103 -4.74 1.21 -9.08
N GLN A 104 -5.12 0.15 -8.40
CA GLN A 104 -5.71 0.23 -7.06
C GLN A 104 -4.63 0.00 -6.00
N MET A 105 -4.54 0.90 -5.02
CA MET A 105 -3.59 0.83 -3.91
C MET A 105 -4.37 0.85 -2.60
N HIS A 106 -4.15 -0.17 -1.76
CA HIS A 106 -4.86 -0.31 -0.49
C HIS A 106 -3.88 -0.31 0.68
N ASN A 107 -4.17 0.48 1.72
CA ASN A 107 -3.39 0.50 2.96
C ASN A 107 -4.22 -0.06 4.12
N GLU A 108 -3.58 -0.94 4.89
CA GLU A 108 -4.08 -1.32 6.20
C GLU A 108 -3.59 -0.32 7.25
N PHE A 109 -4.51 0.26 8.00
CA PHE A 109 -4.16 1.06 9.16
C PHE A 109 -3.59 0.15 10.24
N ARG A 110 -2.43 0.52 10.79
CA ARG A 110 -1.85 -0.19 11.93
C ARG A 110 -2.70 0.15 13.16
N ASP A 111 -3.63 -0.72 13.45
CA ASP A 111 -4.25 -0.73 14.77
C ASP A 111 -3.19 -1.23 15.75
N THR A 112 -2.40 -0.29 16.28
CA THR A 112 -1.55 -0.62 17.43
C THR A 112 -2.53 -0.89 18.57
N PRO A 113 -2.65 -2.14 19.04
CA PRO A 113 -3.44 -2.37 20.24
C PRO A 113 -2.94 -1.39 21.28
N LYS A 114 -3.84 -0.66 21.93
CA LYS A 114 -3.51 0.18 23.08
C LYS A 114 -2.94 -0.73 24.17
N THR A 115 -1.68 -1.12 24.01
CA THR A 115 -0.92 -1.79 25.06
C THR A 115 -0.56 -0.69 26.07
N GLY A 116 -1.44 -0.41 26.98
CA GLY A 116 -0.99 0.47 28.02
C GLY A 116 -2.02 1.00 29.00
N ASP A 117 -3.26 1.22 28.64
CA ASP A 117 -4.17 1.94 29.55
C ASP A 117 -5.28 1.09 30.19
N ASP A 118 -5.50 -0.14 29.70
CA ASP A 118 -6.48 -1.05 30.31
C ASP A 118 -5.85 -2.22 31.04
N PHE A 119 -4.57 -2.15 31.39
CA PHE A 119 -3.99 -3.12 32.33
C PHE A 119 -4.56 -2.84 33.71
N ASN A 120 -5.69 -3.46 34.00
CA ASN A 120 -6.32 -3.38 35.31
C ASN A 120 -5.43 -4.12 36.33
N LEU A 121 -4.40 -3.40 36.80
CA LEU A 121 -3.45 -3.89 37.79
C LEU A 121 -4.19 -4.45 39.01
N GLY A 122 -5.35 -3.87 39.39
CA GLY A 122 -6.19 -4.33 40.46
C GLY A 122 -6.74 -5.74 40.20
N LEU A 123 -7.14 -6.05 38.98
CA LEU A 123 -7.62 -7.39 38.62
C LEU A 123 -6.50 -8.45 38.71
N TRP A 124 -5.31 -8.14 38.21
CA TRP A 124 -4.17 -9.06 38.27
C TRP A 124 -3.63 -9.25 39.68
N VAL A 125 -3.60 -8.20 40.50
CA VAL A 125 -3.23 -8.26 41.91
C VAL A 125 -4.24 -9.09 42.70
N SER A 126 -5.55 -8.93 42.45
CA SER A 126 -6.58 -9.73 43.08
C SER A 126 -6.51 -11.22 42.68
N LEU A 127 -6.22 -11.50 41.42
CA LEU A 127 -6.05 -12.87 40.90
C LEU A 127 -4.81 -13.53 41.51
N ALA A 128 -3.70 -12.82 41.66
CA ALA A 128 -2.48 -13.27 42.31
C ALA A 128 -2.72 -13.52 43.80
N ALA A 129 -3.45 -12.66 44.52
CA ALA A 129 -3.82 -12.82 45.92
C ALA A 129 -4.69 -14.06 46.15
N LEU A 130 -5.67 -14.33 45.27
CA LEU A 130 -6.50 -15.55 45.34
C LEU A 130 -5.69 -16.83 45.18
N SER A 131 -4.69 -16.86 44.30
CA SER A 131 -3.82 -18.04 44.12
C SER A 131 -2.94 -18.29 45.32
N VAL A 132 -2.44 -17.26 46.02
CA VAL A 132 -1.67 -17.39 47.25
C VAL A 132 -2.53 -17.91 48.41
N ILE A 133 -3.76 -17.40 48.58
CA ILE A 133 -4.71 -17.86 49.60
C ILE A 133 -5.09 -19.34 49.34
N GLY A 134 -5.38 -19.71 48.09
CA GLY A 134 -5.70 -21.11 47.72
C GLY A 134 -4.58 -22.10 48.06
N ALA A 135 -3.33 -21.75 47.76
CA ALA A 135 -2.16 -22.55 48.09
C ALA A 135 -1.94 -22.68 49.62
N GLY A 136 -2.17 -21.61 50.38
CA GLY A 136 -2.07 -21.58 51.82
C GLY A 136 -3.10 -22.49 52.49
N VAL A 137 -4.34 -22.50 52.03
CA VAL A 137 -5.43 -23.33 52.55
C VAL A 137 -5.16 -24.84 52.28
N LEU A 138 -4.76 -25.18 51.06
CA LEU A 138 -4.41 -26.53 50.68
C LEU A 138 -3.20 -27.07 51.48
N GLY A 139 -2.19 -26.25 51.71
CA GLY A 139 -1.02 -26.57 52.51
C GLY A 139 -1.38 -26.85 53.98
N PHE A 140 -2.26 -26.02 54.58
CA PHE A 140 -2.70 -26.17 55.96
C PHE A 140 -3.56 -27.43 56.17
N VAL A 141 -4.49 -27.71 55.27
CA VAL A 141 -5.32 -28.95 55.32
C VAL A 141 -4.45 -30.18 55.16
N GLY A 142 -3.50 -30.17 54.24
CA GLY A 142 -2.55 -31.28 54.03
C GLY A 142 -1.68 -31.53 55.27
N TYR A 143 -1.21 -30.48 55.95
CA TYR A 143 -0.44 -30.58 57.18
C TYR A 143 -1.25 -31.17 58.34
N LYS A 144 -2.50 -30.72 58.53
CA LYS A 144 -3.41 -31.20 59.59
C LYS A 144 -3.76 -32.69 59.40
N ASN A 145 -3.98 -33.15 58.19
CA ASN A 145 -4.28 -34.54 57.87
C ASN A 145 -3.07 -35.47 58.12
N ARG A 146 -1.84 -34.98 57.91
CA ARG A 146 -0.62 -35.77 58.23
C ARG A 146 -0.39 -35.94 59.72
N LYS A 147 -0.78 -34.96 60.58
CA LYS A 147 -0.69 -35.10 62.03
C LYS A 147 -1.64 -36.18 62.59
N LYS A 148 -2.89 -36.23 62.08
CA LYS A 148 -3.86 -37.23 62.55
C LYS A 148 -3.45 -38.64 62.23
N LYS A 149 -2.68 -38.86 61.15
CA LYS A 149 -2.22 -40.23 60.78
C LYS A 149 -1.00 -40.72 61.55
N LYS A 150 -0.39 -39.95 62.45
CA LYS A 150 0.74 -40.30 63.29
C LYS A 150 0.34 -40.65 64.73
N GLU A 151 -0.94 -40.43 65.09
CA GLU A 151 -1.47 -40.70 66.44
C GLU A 151 -2.33 -41.97 66.50
N ASP A 152 -2.50 -42.71 65.39
CA ASP A 152 -3.07 -44.03 65.27
C ASP A 152 -1.91 -45.06 65.03
#